data_5a9ef4883c960a278a60fa061beadc4c
#
_entry.id   5a9ef4883c960a278a60fa061beadc4c
#
_cell.length_a   1.000
_cell.length_b   1.000
_cell.length_c   1.000
_cell.angle_alpha   90.00
_cell.angle_beta   90.00
_cell.angle_gamma   90.00
#
_symmetry.space_group_name_H-M   'P 1'
#
loop_
_entity.id
_entity.type
_entity.pdbx_description
1 polymer ?
#
loop_
_entity_poly.entity_id
_entity_poly.type
_entity_poly.pdbx_seq_one_letter_code
_entity_poly.pdbx_strand_id
1 'polypeptide(L)'
;KTVPEMQSGSYAREALKRGLLIEQRTGVNPYKFGVIGSTDSHTALSTADEDNFFGKHSGNEPNANRANEAQNLGTRTGRFGWHYLAGGYAAVWAKANTRAAIWDALARREVYATTGPRMTVRFFGGWDFNSDDLKGDWVRAGYKRGVPMGGELAGKPGARPSFIVSALKDPIGANLDRVQVVKGWVDKAGKTQEKVFDVVWSNMDGKRKAAGGKVPAVGDTVNVAAATYQNSIGAPT
;
A
#
# COMPACT_ATOMS: atom_id res chain seq x y z
N LYS A 1 -4.56 -26.97 -0.49
CA LYS A 1 -4.23 -26.86 -1.92
C LYS A 1 -5.13 -25.76 -2.51
N THR A 2 -4.57 -24.61 -2.88
CA THR A 2 -5.32 -23.58 -3.60
C THR A 2 -5.45 -24.00 -5.06
N VAL A 3 -6.65 -23.90 -5.61
CA VAL A 3 -6.92 -24.05 -7.04
C VAL A 3 -7.04 -22.65 -7.68
N PRO A 4 -6.78 -22.49 -8.99
CA PRO A 4 -6.81 -21.19 -9.65
C PRO A 4 -8.10 -20.41 -9.43
N GLU A 5 -9.23 -21.09 -9.33
CA GLU A 5 -10.56 -20.50 -9.13
C GLU A 5 -10.72 -19.82 -7.76
N MET A 6 -9.96 -20.26 -6.77
CA MET A 6 -9.95 -19.66 -5.42
C MET A 6 -9.19 -18.32 -5.38
N GLN A 7 -8.33 -18.05 -6.35
CA GLN A 7 -7.50 -16.85 -6.34
C GLN A 7 -8.33 -15.57 -6.45
N SER A 8 -9.40 -15.58 -7.23
CA SER A 8 -10.27 -14.40 -7.39
C SER A 8 -10.88 -13.89 -6.09
N GLY A 9 -11.04 -14.77 -5.09
CA GLY A 9 -11.57 -14.42 -3.78
C GLY A 9 -10.52 -14.18 -2.69
N SER A 10 -9.23 -14.30 -3.01
CA SER A 10 -8.15 -14.36 -2.02
C SER A 10 -7.43 -13.02 -1.77
N TYR A 11 -7.92 -11.93 -2.32
CA TYR A 11 -7.27 -10.62 -2.24
C TYR A 11 -8.09 -9.64 -1.39
N ALA A 12 -7.41 -8.83 -0.57
CA ALA A 12 -8.05 -7.80 0.26
C ALA A 12 -8.91 -6.82 -0.57
N ARG A 13 -8.47 -6.46 -1.77
CA ARG A 13 -9.20 -5.61 -2.71
C ARG A 13 -10.56 -6.22 -3.11
N GLU A 14 -10.60 -7.53 -3.28
CA GLU A 14 -11.85 -8.24 -3.59
C GLU A 14 -12.79 -8.27 -2.37
N ALA A 15 -12.25 -8.44 -1.17
CA ALA A 15 -13.04 -8.36 0.07
C ALA A 15 -13.69 -6.98 0.23
N LEU A 16 -12.96 -5.89 -0.03
CA LEU A 16 -13.50 -4.52 0.02
C LEU A 16 -14.68 -4.33 -0.95
N LYS A 17 -14.57 -4.82 -2.18
CA LYS A 17 -15.67 -4.78 -3.15
C LYS A 17 -16.88 -5.61 -2.72
N ARG A 18 -16.63 -6.80 -2.17
CA ARG A 18 -17.71 -7.67 -1.63
C ARG A 18 -18.39 -7.04 -0.43
N GLY A 19 -17.66 -6.30 0.40
CA GLY A 19 -18.23 -5.52 1.50
C GLY A 19 -19.29 -4.54 1.03
N LEU A 20 -19.04 -3.81 -0.07
CA LEU A 20 -20.02 -2.90 -0.68
C LEU A 20 -21.27 -3.65 -1.18
N LEU A 21 -21.09 -4.83 -1.77
CA LEU A 21 -22.20 -5.65 -2.24
C LEU A 21 -23.05 -6.19 -1.08
N ILE A 22 -22.40 -6.60 0.01
CA ILE A 22 -23.10 -7.06 1.23
C ILE A 22 -23.88 -5.89 1.85
N GLU A 23 -23.25 -4.70 1.96
CA GLU A 23 -23.91 -3.49 2.46
C GLU A 23 -25.18 -3.14 1.68
N GLN A 24 -25.13 -3.22 0.35
CA GLN A 24 -26.29 -2.98 -0.49
C GLN A 24 -27.44 -3.94 -0.22
N ARG A 25 -27.15 -5.20 0.17
CA ARG A 25 -28.13 -6.23 0.43
C ARG A 25 -28.64 -6.26 1.87
N THR A 26 -27.81 -5.94 2.83
CA THR A 26 -28.07 -6.14 4.26
C THR A 26 -28.08 -4.85 5.07
N GLY A 27 -27.64 -3.74 4.49
CA GLY A 27 -27.44 -2.46 5.20
C GLY A 27 -26.16 -2.39 6.02
N VAL A 28 -25.35 -3.44 6.07
CA VAL A 28 -24.11 -3.51 6.86
C VAL A 28 -22.95 -3.97 6.00
N ASN A 29 -21.82 -3.24 6.06
CA ASN A 29 -20.59 -3.63 5.43
C ASN A 29 -19.61 -4.20 6.45
N PRO A 30 -19.35 -5.52 6.43
CA PRO A 30 -18.45 -6.17 7.39
C PRO A 30 -16.97 -5.95 7.09
N TYR A 31 -16.62 -5.36 5.95
CA TYR A 31 -15.24 -5.22 5.47
C TYR A 31 -14.76 -3.76 5.43
N LYS A 32 -15.29 -2.89 6.28
CA LYS A 32 -14.76 -1.54 6.51
C LYS A 32 -13.55 -1.60 7.44
N PHE A 33 -12.45 -2.15 6.97
CA PHE A 33 -11.19 -2.30 7.71
C PHE A 33 -10.09 -1.40 7.14
N GLY A 34 -9.05 -1.14 7.93
CA GLY A 34 -7.77 -0.60 7.46
C GLY A 34 -6.83 -1.74 7.07
N VAL A 35 -5.76 -1.41 6.34
CA VAL A 35 -4.73 -2.37 5.94
C VAL A 35 -3.40 -1.94 6.53
N ILE A 36 -2.71 -2.88 7.16
CA ILE A 36 -1.35 -2.71 7.66
C ILE A 36 -0.43 -3.77 7.05
N GLY A 37 0.85 -3.43 6.92
CA GLY A 37 1.89 -4.39 6.61
C GLY A 37 2.57 -4.88 7.90
N SER A 38 3.33 -5.95 7.78
CA SER A 38 4.21 -6.44 8.84
C SER A 38 5.40 -7.16 8.25
N THR A 39 6.44 -7.38 9.04
CA THR A 39 7.61 -8.16 8.63
C THR A 39 7.28 -9.63 8.42
N ASP A 40 6.20 -10.10 9.03
CA ASP A 40 5.83 -11.52 9.10
C ASP A 40 6.96 -12.41 9.64
N SER A 41 7.85 -11.82 10.44
CA SER A 41 8.94 -12.56 11.09
C SER A 41 8.41 -13.37 12.29
N HIS A 42 8.91 -14.58 12.44
CA HIS A 42 8.56 -15.51 13.51
C HIS A 42 9.72 -15.71 14.48
N THR A 43 10.56 -14.69 14.65
CA THR A 43 11.75 -14.72 15.50
C THR A 43 11.58 -13.97 16.81
N ALA A 44 10.43 -13.28 17.00
CA ALA A 44 10.18 -12.32 18.08
C ALA A 44 11.16 -11.12 18.11
N LEU A 45 11.95 -10.92 17.06
CA LEU A 45 12.87 -9.79 16.92
C LEU A 45 12.25 -8.75 15.97
N SER A 46 12.27 -7.49 16.36
CA SER A 46 11.74 -6.37 15.57
C SER A 46 12.74 -5.78 14.56
N THR A 47 13.65 -6.60 14.07
CA THR A 47 14.63 -6.23 13.06
C THR A 47 14.03 -6.37 11.68
N ALA A 48 13.87 -5.27 10.95
CA ALA A 48 13.12 -5.25 9.70
C ALA A 48 13.84 -4.52 8.57
N ASP A 49 14.95 -3.85 8.84
CA ASP A 49 15.80 -3.26 7.81
C ASP A 49 16.62 -4.37 7.11
N GLU A 50 16.93 -4.21 5.83
CA GLU A 50 17.59 -5.24 5.04
C GLU A 50 18.98 -5.62 5.59
N ASP A 51 19.71 -4.63 6.12
CA ASP A 51 21.02 -4.80 6.75
C ASP A 51 20.93 -5.35 8.18
N ASN A 52 19.73 -5.41 8.75
CA ASN A 52 19.49 -5.85 10.13
C ASN A 52 18.30 -6.83 10.22
N PHE A 53 17.91 -7.46 9.14
CA PHE A 53 16.86 -8.47 9.15
C PHE A 53 17.40 -9.80 9.65
N PHE A 54 17.00 -10.19 10.86
CA PHE A 54 17.47 -11.42 11.52
C PHE A 54 17.01 -12.68 10.77
N GLY A 55 15.89 -12.64 10.06
CA GLY A 55 15.35 -13.75 9.30
C GLY A 55 13.90 -14.03 9.59
N LYS A 56 13.36 -15.03 8.90
CA LYS A 56 11.93 -15.39 8.95
C LYS A 56 11.58 -16.28 10.13
N HIS A 57 12.39 -17.28 10.42
CA HIS A 57 12.08 -18.34 11.37
C HIS A 57 13.25 -18.62 12.33
N SER A 58 12.98 -18.65 13.62
CA SER A 58 13.99 -18.92 14.65
C SER A 58 14.62 -20.32 14.57
N GLY A 59 13.96 -21.27 13.92
CA GLY A 59 14.53 -22.61 13.70
C GLY A 59 15.67 -22.65 12.70
N ASN A 60 15.83 -21.63 11.87
CA ASN A 60 16.81 -21.57 10.79
C ASN A 60 17.77 -20.39 10.94
N GLU A 61 17.61 -19.57 11.97
CA GLU A 61 18.37 -18.34 12.20
C GLU A 61 18.99 -18.30 13.60
N PRO A 62 20.16 -17.71 13.76
CA PRO A 62 21.07 -17.26 12.70
C PRO A 62 21.88 -18.44 12.12
N ASN A 63 22.15 -18.42 10.81
CA ASN A 63 22.90 -19.45 10.11
C ASN A 63 23.74 -18.81 9.01
N ALA A 64 25.03 -19.19 8.89
CA ALA A 64 25.92 -18.66 7.87
C ALA A 64 25.45 -18.97 6.43
N ASN A 65 24.74 -20.08 6.24
CA ASN A 65 24.22 -20.51 4.93
C ASN A 65 22.76 -20.13 4.70
N ARG A 66 22.15 -19.35 5.60
CA ARG A 66 20.71 -19.06 5.61
C ARG A 66 20.15 -18.59 4.27
N ALA A 67 20.94 -17.85 3.49
CA ALA A 67 20.49 -17.37 2.18
C ALA A 67 20.20 -18.52 1.21
N ASN A 68 21.03 -19.56 1.23
CA ASN A 68 20.99 -20.68 0.28
C ASN A 68 20.42 -21.96 0.89
N GLU A 69 20.03 -21.95 2.15
CA GLU A 69 19.46 -23.10 2.82
C GLU A 69 17.99 -23.28 2.44
N ALA A 70 17.63 -24.50 2.07
CA ALA A 70 16.25 -24.83 1.74
C ALA A 70 15.40 -24.87 3.00
N GLN A 71 14.37 -24.04 3.03
CA GLN A 71 13.42 -23.95 4.14
C GLN A 71 12.32 -25.01 3.98
N ASN A 72 12.39 -26.07 4.78
CA ASN A 72 11.38 -27.13 4.78
C ASN A 72 10.23 -26.77 5.76
N LEU A 73 9.35 -25.89 5.36
CA LEU A 73 8.16 -25.49 6.14
C LEU A 73 6.96 -26.42 5.87
N GLY A 74 7.18 -27.68 5.56
CA GLY A 74 6.10 -28.62 5.22
C GLY A 74 5.39 -28.31 3.90
N THR A 75 5.93 -27.40 3.10
CA THR A 75 5.40 -27.04 1.77
C THR A 75 6.15 -27.83 0.68
N ARG A 76 5.44 -28.21 -0.36
CA ARG A 76 5.94 -29.03 -1.46
C ARG A 76 7.03 -28.38 -2.34
N THR A 77 7.28 -27.11 -2.16
CA THR A 77 8.32 -26.36 -2.91
C THR A 77 9.31 -25.84 -1.91
N GLY A 78 10.51 -26.38 -1.90
CA GLY A 78 11.62 -25.83 -1.14
C GLY A 78 11.80 -24.36 -1.48
N ARG A 79 11.72 -23.49 -0.48
CA ARG A 79 12.07 -22.09 -0.60
C ARG A 79 13.41 -21.89 0.08
N PHE A 80 14.26 -21.11 -0.54
CA PHE A 80 15.53 -20.72 0.03
C PHE A 80 15.37 -19.52 0.96
N GLY A 81 16.29 -19.34 1.89
CA GLY A 81 16.27 -18.23 2.83
C GLY A 81 16.18 -16.87 2.16
N TRP A 82 16.82 -16.68 1.01
CA TRP A 82 16.76 -15.42 0.24
C TRP A 82 15.37 -15.07 -0.34
N HIS A 83 14.43 -16.01 -0.34
CA HIS A 83 13.02 -15.69 -0.67
C HIS A 83 12.27 -15.02 0.48
N TYR A 84 12.83 -15.01 1.69
CA TYR A 84 12.19 -14.46 2.88
C TYR A 84 12.85 -13.14 3.24
N LEU A 85 12.20 -12.07 2.86
CA LEU A 85 12.55 -10.70 3.22
C LEU A 85 11.56 -10.15 4.23
N ALA A 86 11.88 -9.00 4.83
CA ALA A 86 10.91 -8.26 5.62
C ALA A 86 9.71 -7.89 4.74
N GLY A 87 8.53 -8.41 5.08
CA GLY A 87 7.34 -8.31 4.21
C GLY A 87 6.72 -6.92 4.17
N GLY A 88 6.95 -6.06 5.18
CA GLY A 88 6.40 -4.72 5.22
C GLY A 88 6.28 -4.10 6.60
N TYR A 89 5.74 -2.90 6.64
CA TYR A 89 5.48 -2.13 7.85
C TYR A 89 4.02 -1.71 7.97
N ALA A 90 3.56 -1.59 9.23
CA ALA A 90 2.38 -0.85 9.58
C ALA A 90 2.75 0.62 9.74
N ALA A 91 2.09 1.51 9.04
CA ALA A 91 2.22 2.94 9.21
C ALA A 91 0.92 3.54 9.75
N VAL A 92 1.04 4.51 10.63
CA VAL A 92 -0.10 5.10 11.33
C VAL A 92 0.07 6.61 11.48
N TRP A 93 -1.00 7.36 11.21
CA TRP A 93 -1.06 8.80 11.42
C TRP A 93 -1.65 9.11 12.80
N ALA A 94 -0.80 9.13 13.81
CA ALA A 94 -1.17 9.44 15.19
C ALA A 94 -0.81 10.89 15.56
N LYS A 95 -1.56 11.50 16.46
CA LYS A 95 -1.31 12.86 16.95
C LYS A 95 -0.05 12.96 17.82
N ALA A 96 0.36 11.85 18.43
CA ALA A 96 1.56 11.74 19.27
C ALA A 96 2.04 10.29 19.27
N ASN A 97 3.34 10.08 19.57
CA ASN A 97 3.90 8.75 19.75
C ASN A 97 3.60 8.25 21.18
N THR A 98 2.33 7.97 21.42
CA THR A 98 1.85 7.38 22.68
C THR A 98 0.93 6.21 22.37
N ARG A 99 0.84 5.25 23.29
CA ARG A 99 -0.04 4.08 23.14
C ARG A 99 -1.48 4.50 22.82
N ALA A 100 -2.04 5.48 23.53
CA ALA A 100 -3.40 5.95 23.33
C ALA A 100 -3.60 6.58 21.95
N ALA A 101 -2.71 7.49 21.54
CA ALA A 101 -2.83 8.15 20.24
C ALA A 101 -2.63 7.20 19.06
N ILE A 102 -1.74 6.21 19.19
CA ILE A 102 -1.55 5.16 18.19
C ILE A 102 -2.80 4.27 18.10
N TRP A 103 -3.35 3.87 19.26
CA TRP A 103 -4.59 3.09 19.30
C TRP A 103 -5.75 3.84 18.63
N ASP A 104 -5.94 5.12 18.95
CA ASP A 104 -6.99 5.94 18.35
C ASP A 104 -6.85 6.02 16.82
N ALA A 105 -5.64 6.15 16.31
CA ALA A 105 -5.39 6.21 14.87
C ALA A 105 -5.65 4.86 14.20
N LEU A 106 -5.28 3.74 14.83
CA LEU A 106 -5.61 2.39 14.37
C LEU A 106 -7.15 2.18 14.36
N ALA A 107 -7.84 2.58 15.43
CA ALA A 107 -9.29 2.46 15.53
C ALA A 107 -10.03 3.30 14.45
N ARG A 108 -9.50 4.48 14.12
CA ARG A 108 -10.00 5.31 13.00
C ARG A 108 -9.57 4.81 11.62
N ARG A 109 -8.74 3.75 11.55
CA ARG A 109 -8.19 3.21 10.29
C ARG A 109 -7.32 4.22 9.53
N GLU A 110 -6.78 5.20 10.21
CA GLU A 110 -5.84 6.18 9.63
C GLU A 110 -4.44 5.57 9.52
N VAL A 111 -4.37 4.51 8.75
CA VAL A 111 -3.23 3.59 8.63
C VAL A 111 -2.99 3.23 7.18
N TYR A 112 -1.78 2.80 6.87
CA TYR A 112 -1.46 2.20 5.58
C TYR A 112 -0.38 1.12 5.74
N ALA A 113 -0.25 0.29 4.71
CA ALA A 113 0.75 -0.76 4.62
C ALA A 113 1.88 -0.35 3.68
N THR A 114 3.09 -0.75 3.99
CA THR A 114 4.20 -0.78 3.04
C THR A 114 4.63 -2.21 2.76
N THR A 115 5.32 -2.42 1.66
CA THR A 115 5.88 -3.73 1.28
C THR A 115 7.40 -3.82 1.55
N GLY A 116 7.87 -3.13 2.59
CA GLY A 116 9.26 -3.08 3.04
C GLY A 116 9.77 -1.66 3.20
N PRO A 117 9.76 -0.82 2.14
CA PRO A 117 10.22 0.55 2.22
C PRO A 117 9.41 1.39 3.22
N ARG A 118 10.07 2.28 3.95
CA ARG A 118 9.45 3.22 4.90
C ARG A 118 8.89 4.45 4.17
N MET A 119 8.03 4.22 3.22
CA MET A 119 7.37 5.27 2.46
C MET A 119 6.40 6.06 3.34
N THR A 120 6.26 7.36 3.06
CA THR A 120 5.21 8.18 3.67
C THR A 120 4.09 8.40 2.67
N VAL A 121 2.87 8.03 3.05
CA VAL A 121 1.68 8.18 2.19
C VAL A 121 0.58 8.89 2.96
N ARG A 122 -0.03 9.91 2.35
CA ARG A 122 -1.26 10.53 2.85
C ARG A 122 -2.32 10.60 1.75
N PHE A 123 -3.57 10.43 2.17
CA PHE A 123 -4.71 10.48 1.28
C PHE A 123 -5.91 11.12 1.98
N PHE A 124 -6.49 12.12 1.32
CA PHE A 124 -7.72 12.78 1.78
C PHE A 124 -8.76 12.77 0.67
N GLY A 125 -10.01 12.59 1.04
CA GLY A 125 -11.16 12.77 0.15
C GLY A 125 -12.01 13.94 0.61
N GLY A 126 -12.53 14.73 -0.33
CA GLY A 126 -13.39 15.88 -0.06
C GLY A 126 -14.25 16.23 -1.27
N TRP A 127 -14.99 17.33 -1.17
CA TRP A 127 -15.88 17.76 -2.25
C TRP A 127 -15.39 18.98 -3.02
N ASP A 128 -14.39 19.69 -2.49
CA ASP A 128 -13.99 21.02 -2.97
C ASP A 128 -12.47 21.26 -2.94
N PHE A 129 -11.66 20.20 -2.86
CA PHE A 129 -10.21 20.34 -2.99
C PHE A 129 -9.83 20.81 -4.39
N ASN A 130 -8.84 21.69 -4.44
CA ASN A 130 -8.29 22.22 -5.69
C ASN A 130 -6.75 22.37 -5.59
N SER A 131 -6.12 22.82 -6.66
CA SER A 131 -4.67 22.94 -6.75
C SER A 131 -4.05 23.96 -5.78
N ASP A 132 -4.82 24.95 -5.34
CA ASP A 132 -4.31 25.98 -4.41
C ASP A 132 -4.11 25.41 -3.01
N ASP A 133 -4.85 24.38 -2.64
CA ASP A 133 -4.66 23.67 -1.37
C ASP A 133 -3.26 23.09 -1.23
N LEU A 134 -2.62 22.71 -2.34
CA LEU A 134 -1.29 22.13 -2.34
C LEU A 134 -0.17 23.16 -2.13
N LYS A 135 -0.48 24.46 -2.27
CA LYS A 135 0.49 25.56 -2.10
C LYS A 135 0.70 25.94 -0.63
N GLY A 136 -0.16 25.46 0.27
CA GLY A 136 -0.14 25.79 1.69
C GLY A 136 -0.11 24.54 2.58
N ASP A 137 -0.72 24.66 3.77
CA ASP A 137 -0.90 23.53 4.69
C ASP A 137 -2.04 22.62 4.20
N TRP A 138 -1.73 21.81 3.19
CA TRP A 138 -2.68 20.89 2.58
C TRP A 138 -3.15 19.80 3.55
N VAL A 139 -2.35 19.47 4.57
CA VAL A 139 -2.76 18.52 5.61
C VAL A 139 -3.90 19.09 6.44
N ARG A 140 -3.76 20.35 6.88
CA ARG A 140 -4.82 21.07 7.59
C ARG A 140 -6.06 21.23 6.72
N ALA A 141 -5.89 21.55 5.44
CA ALA A 141 -7.00 21.63 4.49
C ALA A 141 -7.73 20.27 4.39
N GLY A 142 -6.98 19.18 4.30
CA GLY A 142 -7.50 17.81 4.25
C GLY A 142 -8.38 17.47 5.45
N TYR A 143 -7.91 17.72 6.65
CA TYR A 143 -8.69 17.48 7.88
C TYR A 143 -9.87 18.44 8.06
N LYS A 144 -9.74 19.68 7.61
CA LYS A 144 -10.79 20.71 7.80
C LYS A 144 -11.97 20.54 6.84
N ARG A 145 -11.71 20.16 5.58
CA ARG A 145 -12.71 20.14 4.51
C ARG A 145 -12.99 18.76 3.93
N GLY A 146 -12.32 17.74 4.43
CA GLY A 146 -12.47 16.38 3.93
C GLY A 146 -12.33 15.34 5.03
N VAL A 147 -12.09 14.11 4.59
CA VAL A 147 -11.85 12.97 5.45
C VAL A 147 -10.46 12.36 5.13
N PRO A 148 -9.69 11.95 6.15
CA PRO A 148 -8.43 11.24 5.94
C PRO A 148 -8.65 9.82 5.43
N MET A 149 -7.56 9.14 5.07
CA MET A 149 -7.57 7.71 4.79
C MET A 149 -8.25 6.93 5.92
N GLY A 150 -8.98 5.88 5.59
CA GLY A 150 -9.79 5.12 6.54
C GLY A 150 -11.14 5.75 6.87
N GLY A 151 -11.35 7.02 6.55
CA GLY A 151 -12.60 7.73 6.77
C GLY A 151 -13.68 7.44 5.73
N GLU A 152 -14.88 7.96 5.98
CA GLU A 152 -16.03 7.84 5.09
C GLU A 152 -16.51 9.24 4.69
N LEU A 153 -16.49 9.52 3.40
CA LEU A 153 -17.02 10.75 2.84
C LEU A 153 -18.50 10.56 2.53
N ALA A 154 -19.37 11.24 3.30
CA ALA A 154 -20.81 11.16 3.07
C ALA A 154 -21.16 11.60 1.65
N GLY A 155 -22.10 10.89 1.00
CA GLY A 155 -22.52 11.20 -0.35
C GLY A 155 -23.09 12.60 -0.49
N LYS A 156 -22.74 13.31 -1.57
CA LYS A 156 -23.28 14.61 -1.93
C LYS A 156 -23.87 14.53 -3.34
N PRO A 157 -25.21 14.50 -3.48
CA PRO A 157 -25.85 14.36 -4.77
C PRO A 157 -25.38 15.42 -5.78
N GLY A 158 -25.05 15.00 -7.00
CA GLY A 158 -24.59 15.89 -8.07
C GLY A 158 -23.14 16.37 -7.96
N ALA A 159 -22.47 16.17 -6.83
CA ALA A 159 -21.07 16.56 -6.66
C ALA A 159 -20.10 15.44 -7.09
N ARG A 160 -18.90 15.84 -7.47
CA ARG A 160 -17.80 14.93 -7.76
C ARG A 160 -16.76 15.04 -6.65
N PRO A 161 -16.37 13.94 -6.01
CA PRO A 161 -15.32 13.98 -5.00
C PRO A 161 -13.98 14.39 -5.60
N SER A 162 -13.22 15.17 -4.85
CA SER A 162 -11.82 15.49 -5.13
C SER A 162 -10.92 14.86 -4.07
N PHE A 163 -9.68 14.56 -4.45
CA PHE A 163 -8.75 13.86 -3.59
C PHE A 163 -7.41 14.58 -3.56
N ILE A 164 -6.77 14.59 -2.38
CA ILE A 164 -5.37 14.95 -2.22
C ILE A 164 -4.62 13.68 -1.88
N VAL A 165 -3.56 13.39 -2.63
CA VAL A 165 -2.64 12.30 -2.36
C VAL A 165 -1.21 12.83 -2.33
N SER A 166 -0.43 12.37 -1.37
CA SER A 166 1.00 12.62 -1.28
C SER A 166 1.73 11.33 -0.97
N ALA A 167 2.82 11.09 -1.66
CA ALA A 167 3.70 9.98 -1.42
C ALA A 167 5.15 10.47 -1.43
N LEU A 168 5.92 10.06 -0.41
CA LEU A 168 7.35 10.30 -0.30
C LEU A 168 8.05 8.94 -0.24
N LYS A 169 9.10 8.77 -1.03
CA LYS A 169 9.88 7.53 -1.02
C LYS A 169 10.57 7.29 0.33
N ASP A 170 10.96 6.06 0.58
CA ASP A 170 11.93 5.74 1.62
C ASP A 170 13.26 6.46 1.34
N PRO A 171 13.89 7.11 2.35
CA PRO A 171 15.16 7.82 2.16
C PRO A 171 16.26 6.98 1.51
N ILE A 172 16.35 5.69 1.86
CA ILE A 172 17.34 4.74 1.33
C ILE A 172 16.78 3.83 0.24
N GLY A 173 15.47 3.86 0.00
CA GLY A 173 14.79 3.02 -0.98
C GLY A 173 14.80 3.59 -2.40
N ALA A 174 14.24 2.81 -3.32
CA ALA A 174 14.07 3.21 -4.72
C ALA A 174 13.15 4.43 -4.86
N ASN A 175 13.37 5.24 -5.89
CA ASN A 175 12.46 6.29 -6.28
C ASN A 175 11.10 5.75 -6.71
N LEU A 176 10.07 6.58 -6.60
CA LEU A 176 8.70 6.23 -6.97
C LEU A 176 8.52 6.19 -8.49
N ASP A 177 7.85 5.17 -8.96
CA ASP A 177 7.41 5.07 -10.35
C ASP A 177 6.18 5.94 -10.59
N ARG A 178 5.11 5.71 -9.80
CA ARG A 178 3.81 6.38 -9.96
C ARG A 178 2.96 6.29 -8.70
N VAL A 179 1.92 7.11 -8.67
CA VAL A 179 0.80 6.97 -7.74
C VAL A 179 -0.44 6.52 -8.51
N GLN A 180 -1.10 5.50 -8.00
CA GLN A 180 -2.35 4.99 -8.56
C GLN A 180 -3.48 5.09 -7.54
N VAL A 181 -4.67 5.41 -8.02
CA VAL A 181 -5.90 5.30 -7.24
C VAL A 181 -6.74 4.18 -7.82
N VAL A 182 -7.10 3.23 -6.97
CA VAL A 182 -8.00 2.12 -7.35
C VAL A 182 -9.39 2.43 -6.83
N LYS A 183 -10.36 2.52 -7.73
CA LYS A 183 -11.77 2.70 -7.41
C LYS A 183 -12.49 1.37 -7.54
N GLY A 184 -13.11 0.92 -6.46
CA GLY A 184 -14.08 -0.17 -6.46
C GLY A 184 -15.50 0.37 -6.21
N TRP A 185 -16.50 -0.20 -6.87
CA TRP A 185 -17.91 0.16 -6.65
C TRP A 185 -18.86 -0.99 -7.03
N VAL A 186 -20.09 -0.86 -6.62
CA VAL A 186 -21.19 -1.71 -7.11
C VAL A 186 -21.98 -0.91 -8.13
N ASP A 187 -22.21 -1.48 -9.31
CA ASP A 187 -22.97 -0.83 -10.36
C ASP A 187 -24.49 -0.96 -10.15
N LYS A 188 -25.28 -0.35 -11.05
CA LYS A 188 -26.76 -0.39 -10.98
C LYS A 188 -27.31 -1.80 -11.12
N ALA A 189 -26.57 -2.73 -11.73
CA ALA A 189 -26.96 -4.13 -11.88
C ALA A 189 -26.56 -4.99 -10.68
N GLY A 190 -26.00 -4.40 -9.63
CA GLY A 190 -25.54 -5.11 -8.43
C GLY A 190 -24.26 -5.89 -8.64
N LYS A 191 -23.43 -5.53 -9.64
CA LYS A 191 -22.14 -6.17 -9.89
C LYS A 191 -21.01 -5.30 -9.38
N THR A 192 -20.00 -5.94 -8.77
CA THR A 192 -18.77 -5.25 -8.36
C THR A 192 -17.94 -4.87 -9.58
N GLN A 193 -17.46 -3.66 -9.57
CA GLN A 193 -16.61 -3.08 -10.61
C GLN A 193 -15.32 -2.54 -10.00
N GLU A 194 -14.28 -2.41 -10.83
CA GLU A 194 -13.01 -1.84 -10.43
C GLU A 194 -12.39 -1.06 -11.58
N LYS A 195 -11.73 0.05 -11.24
CA LYS A 195 -10.91 0.81 -12.17
C LYS A 195 -9.67 1.35 -11.48
N VAL A 196 -8.51 1.17 -12.11
CA VAL A 196 -7.23 1.74 -11.70
C VAL A 196 -6.99 3.02 -12.50
N PHE A 197 -6.62 4.08 -11.78
CA PHE A 197 -6.25 5.37 -12.36
C PHE A 197 -4.78 5.64 -12.07
N ASP A 198 -3.96 5.85 -13.09
CA ASP A 198 -2.64 6.47 -12.94
C ASP A 198 -2.87 7.96 -12.69
N VAL A 199 -2.54 8.45 -11.49
CA VAL A 199 -2.84 9.83 -11.07
C VAL A 199 -1.66 10.73 -11.39
N VAL A 200 -0.47 10.31 -11.02
CA VAL A 200 0.80 10.99 -11.29
C VAL A 200 1.90 9.94 -11.45
N TRP A 201 2.88 10.24 -12.26
CA TRP A 201 4.03 9.37 -12.49
C TRP A 201 5.30 10.17 -12.73
N SER A 202 6.45 9.59 -12.48
CA SER A 202 7.74 10.24 -12.74
C SER A 202 7.91 10.52 -14.23
N ASN A 203 8.57 11.64 -14.56
CA ASN A 203 8.82 12.07 -15.94
C ASN A 203 7.54 12.30 -16.79
N MET A 204 6.47 12.84 -16.16
CA MET A 204 5.24 13.21 -16.87
C MET A 204 5.45 14.26 -17.97
N ASP A 205 6.42 15.12 -17.77
CA ASP A 205 6.69 16.34 -18.54
C ASP A 205 7.33 16.13 -19.92
N GLY A 206 7.63 14.89 -20.29
CA GLY A 206 8.21 14.77 -21.62
C GLY A 206 8.31 13.39 -22.24
N LYS A 207 8.66 12.37 -21.50
CA LYS A 207 9.07 11.09 -22.09
C LYS A 207 8.18 9.89 -21.77
N ARG A 208 7.47 9.92 -20.66
CA ARG A 208 6.56 8.85 -20.26
C ARG A 208 5.11 9.28 -20.43
N LYS A 209 4.52 8.91 -21.55
CA LYS A 209 3.12 9.20 -21.85
C LYS A 209 2.26 7.95 -21.64
N ALA A 210 1.06 8.15 -21.13
CA ALA A 210 0.09 7.07 -21.08
C ALA A 210 -0.28 6.62 -22.50
N ALA A 211 -0.23 5.33 -22.75
CA ALA A 211 -0.67 4.72 -23.99
C ALA A 211 -1.71 3.64 -23.67
N GLY A 212 -2.85 3.66 -24.37
CA GLY A 212 -3.95 2.74 -24.11
C GLY A 212 -4.48 2.77 -22.66
N GLY A 213 -4.42 3.93 -22.00
CA GLY A 213 -4.87 4.12 -20.62
C GLY A 213 -3.93 3.56 -19.54
N LYS A 214 -2.71 3.19 -19.91
CA LYS A 214 -1.68 2.69 -18.97
C LYS A 214 -0.37 3.46 -19.16
N VAL A 215 0.29 3.75 -18.05
CA VAL A 215 1.63 4.32 -18.06
C VAL A 215 2.65 3.17 -18.08
N PRO A 216 3.61 3.12 -19.02
CA PRO A 216 4.66 2.10 -18.99
C PRO A 216 5.52 2.23 -17.72
N ALA A 217 6.21 1.17 -17.32
CA ALA A 217 7.14 1.21 -16.19
C ALA A 217 8.27 2.23 -16.43
N VAL A 218 8.79 2.83 -15.35
CA VAL A 218 9.87 3.83 -15.43
C VAL A 218 11.18 3.23 -15.92
N GLY A 219 11.35 1.93 -15.82
CA GLY A 219 12.52 1.17 -16.20
C GLY A 219 13.08 0.36 -15.03
N ASP A 220 14.24 -0.23 -15.24
CA ASP A 220 14.97 -1.02 -14.27
C ASP A 220 16.45 -0.63 -14.28
N THR A 221 17.05 -0.49 -13.10
CA THR A 221 18.47 -0.17 -12.91
C THR A 221 19.18 -1.20 -12.05
N VAL A 222 18.54 -2.35 -11.78
CA VAL A 222 19.08 -3.42 -10.96
C VAL A 222 20.08 -4.26 -11.77
N ASN A 223 21.28 -4.43 -11.25
CA ASN A 223 22.23 -5.42 -11.71
C ASN A 223 22.17 -6.65 -10.79
N VAL A 224 21.43 -7.65 -11.21
CA VAL A 224 21.20 -8.86 -10.42
C VAL A 224 22.51 -9.62 -10.13
N ALA A 225 23.42 -9.67 -11.11
CA ALA A 225 24.68 -10.41 -10.97
C ALA A 225 25.63 -9.77 -9.94
N ALA A 226 25.64 -8.43 -9.89
CA ALA A 226 26.49 -7.68 -8.95
C ALA A 226 25.74 -7.34 -7.65
N ALA A 227 24.45 -7.66 -7.52
CA ALA A 227 23.58 -7.25 -6.42
C ALA A 227 23.64 -5.72 -6.15
N THR A 228 23.64 -4.93 -7.23
CA THR A 228 23.70 -3.47 -7.16
C THR A 228 22.54 -2.82 -7.91
N TYR A 229 22.24 -1.57 -7.60
CA TYR A 229 21.28 -0.76 -8.33
C TYR A 229 21.69 0.71 -8.35
N GLN A 230 21.13 1.45 -9.28
CA GLN A 230 21.26 2.91 -9.33
C GLN A 230 19.91 3.55 -9.16
N ASN A 231 19.81 4.53 -8.25
CA ASN A 231 18.56 5.25 -8.01
C ASN A 231 18.45 6.49 -8.93
N SER A 232 18.63 6.27 -10.23
CA SER A 232 18.70 7.31 -11.26
C SER A 232 17.40 7.54 -12.03
N ILE A 233 16.38 6.71 -11.78
CA ILE A 233 15.06 6.78 -12.41
C ILE A 233 13.98 6.95 -11.35
N GLY A 234 12.76 7.37 -11.74
CA GLY A 234 11.68 7.62 -10.80
C GLY A 234 11.74 9.02 -10.17
N ALA A 235 10.87 9.26 -9.19
CA ALA A 235 10.77 10.54 -8.46
C ALA A 235 10.80 10.33 -6.94
N PRO A 236 11.32 11.27 -6.14
CA PRO A 236 11.32 11.15 -4.68
C PRO A 236 9.95 11.42 -4.05
N THR A 237 9.13 12.25 -4.70
CA THR A 237 7.76 12.62 -4.28
C THR A 237 6.84 12.72 -5.47
#